data_c29627bad8f98f82d0b362d672c2db6d
#
_entry.id   c29627bad8f98f82d0b362d672c2db6d
#
_cell.length_a   1.000
_cell.length_b   1.000
_cell.length_c   1.000
_cell.angle_alpha   90.00
_cell.angle_beta   90.00
_cell.angle_gamma   90.00
#
_symmetry.space_group_name_H-M   'P 1'
#
loop_
_entity.id
_entity.type
_entity.pdbx_description
1 polymer ?
#
loop_
_entity_poly.entity_id
_entity_poly.type
_entity_poly.pdbx_seq_one_letter_code
_entity_poly.pdbx_strand_id
1 'polypeptide(L)'
;SVIFFLILNSKNKSFLGDGGSYLLAYIFGYFFIKLYNESDLLNADKIVLFMIIPGLDLMRLFTVRIFAGKNPFSSDRNHLHHLLLKKFSSLKTVIATQALIILPLLLSCIYNEIAILLLISLIVYSVIIIKLR
;
A
#
# COMPACT_ATOMS: atom_id res chain seq x y z
N SER A 1 6.94 12.99 -16.95
CA SER A 1 5.67 13.63 -16.51
C SER A 1 5.27 13.29 -15.06
N VAL A 2 5.41 12.04 -14.60
CA VAL A 2 5.05 11.63 -13.21
C VAL A 2 5.88 12.38 -12.16
N ILE A 3 7.18 12.54 -12.36
CA ILE A 3 8.07 13.27 -11.44
C ILE A 3 7.62 14.73 -11.30
N PHE A 4 7.29 15.39 -12.43
CA PHE A 4 6.79 16.76 -12.41
C PHE A 4 5.46 16.87 -11.66
N PHE A 5 4.54 15.92 -11.87
CA PHE A 5 3.30 15.83 -11.11
C PHE A 5 3.58 15.67 -9.60
N LEU A 6 4.49 14.78 -9.19
CA LEU A 6 4.85 14.57 -7.78
C LEU A 6 5.39 15.85 -7.13
N ILE A 7 6.21 16.64 -7.84
CA ILE A 7 6.71 17.93 -7.37
C ILE A 7 5.57 18.93 -7.17
N LEU A 8 4.61 19.00 -8.10
CA LEU A 8 3.46 19.90 -7.96
C LEU A 8 2.50 19.43 -6.86
N ASN A 9 2.27 18.13 -6.76
CA ASN A 9 1.41 17.54 -5.73
C ASN A 9 1.98 17.77 -4.32
N SER A 10 3.30 17.59 -4.13
CA SER A 10 3.94 17.84 -2.84
C SER A 10 3.84 19.31 -2.38
N LYS A 11 3.63 20.25 -3.31
CA LYS A 11 3.39 21.66 -3.06
C LYS A 11 1.89 22.03 -3.01
N ASN A 12 0.99 21.05 -3.00
CA ASN A 12 -0.47 21.23 -3.06
C ASN A 12 -0.96 22.01 -4.29
N LYS A 13 -0.19 22.00 -5.38
CA LYS A 13 -0.52 22.72 -6.63
C LYS A 13 -1.19 21.84 -7.69
N SER A 14 -1.24 20.52 -7.47
CA SER A 14 -1.87 19.56 -8.37
C SER A 14 -2.42 18.38 -7.58
N PHE A 15 -3.56 17.84 -8.03
CA PHE A 15 -4.18 16.64 -7.47
C PHE A 15 -4.37 15.61 -8.59
N LEU A 16 -4.20 14.34 -8.25
CA LEU A 16 -4.30 13.25 -9.23
C LEU A 16 -5.74 13.07 -9.72
N GLY A 17 -6.71 13.27 -8.83
CA GLY A 17 -8.12 13.00 -9.09
C GLY A 17 -8.42 11.51 -9.33
N ASP A 18 -9.69 11.18 -9.51
CA ASP A 18 -10.11 9.79 -9.73
C ASP A 18 -9.61 9.24 -11.06
N GLY A 19 -9.68 10.05 -12.12
CA GLY A 19 -9.18 9.66 -13.45
C GLY A 19 -7.70 9.32 -13.46
N GLY A 20 -6.87 10.10 -12.77
CA GLY A 20 -5.45 9.82 -12.64
C GLY A 20 -5.17 8.58 -11.78
N SER A 21 -5.95 8.36 -10.73
CA SER A 21 -5.84 7.17 -9.89
C SER A 21 -6.19 5.89 -10.65
N TYR A 22 -7.27 5.91 -11.44
CA TYR A 22 -7.64 4.78 -12.30
C TYR A 22 -6.60 4.51 -13.40
N LEU A 23 -6.06 5.56 -14.00
CA LEU A 23 -4.99 5.40 -14.99
C LEU A 23 -3.75 4.74 -14.39
N LEU A 24 -3.32 5.18 -13.20
CA LEU A 24 -2.19 4.54 -12.52
C LEU A 24 -2.49 3.09 -12.14
N ALA A 25 -3.68 2.80 -11.62
CA ALA A 25 -4.10 1.44 -11.30
C ALA A 25 -4.08 0.52 -12.54
N TYR A 26 -4.56 1.02 -13.67
CA TYR A 26 -4.49 0.30 -14.95
C TYR A 26 -3.05 0.03 -15.40
N ILE A 27 -2.18 1.04 -15.33
CA ILE A 27 -0.77 0.91 -15.71
C ILE A 27 -0.06 -0.12 -14.81
N PHE A 28 -0.25 -0.04 -13.49
CA PHE A 28 0.32 -1.03 -12.56
C PHE A 28 -0.22 -2.43 -12.79
N GLY A 29 -1.54 -2.58 -12.99
CA GLY A 29 -2.15 -3.87 -13.30
C GLY A 29 -1.57 -4.48 -14.60
N TYR A 30 -1.44 -3.66 -15.65
CA TYR A 30 -0.82 -4.09 -16.90
C TYR A 30 0.63 -4.57 -16.69
N PHE A 31 1.44 -3.80 -15.95
CA PHE A 31 2.82 -4.20 -15.67
C PHE A 31 2.91 -5.47 -14.83
N PHE A 32 2.04 -5.66 -13.84
CA PHE A 32 2.02 -6.90 -13.05
C PHE A 32 1.71 -8.11 -13.93
N ILE A 33 0.70 -8.02 -14.79
CA ILE A 33 0.33 -9.11 -15.71
C ILE A 33 1.48 -9.37 -16.69
N LYS A 34 2.06 -8.32 -17.26
CA LYS A 34 3.16 -8.43 -18.22
C LYS A 34 4.39 -9.08 -17.58
N LEU A 35 4.83 -8.59 -16.42
CA LEU A 35 5.99 -9.14 -15.73
C LEU A 35 5.77 -10.56 -15.24
N TYR A 36 4.54 -10.90 -14.83
CA TYR A 36 4.18 -12.26 -14.46
C TYR A 36 4.28 -13.24 -15.64
N ASN A 37 3.85 -12.84 -16.84
CA ASN A 37 3.82 -13.69 -18.01
C ASN A 37 5.15 -13.77 -18.78
N GLU A 38 5.93 -12.69 -18.75
CA GLU A 38 7.12 -12.55 -19.61
C GLU A 38 8.45 -12.69 -18.85
N SER A 39 8.42 -12.69 -17.51
CA SER A 39 9.64 -12.75 -16.72
C SER A 39 9.50 -13.59 -15.47
N ASP A 40 10.57 -14.28 -15.07
CA ASP A 40 10.65 -15.00 -13.78
C ASP A 40 10.85 -14.06 -12.57
N LEU A 41 10.88 -12.75 -12.81
CA LEU A 41 11.15 -11.76 -11.76
C LEU A 41 9.97 -11.60 -10.80
N LEU A 42 8.73 -11.74 -11.30
CA LEU A 42 7.52 -11.45 -10.55
C LEU A 42 6.56 -12.65 -10.59
N ASN A 43 6.57 -13.46 -9.55
CA ASN A 43 5.63 -14.56 -9.37
C ASN A 43 4.37 -14.05 -8.64
N ALA A 44 3.28 -14.82 -8.67
CA ALA A 44 2.02 -14.51 -7.98
C ALA A 44 2.23 -14.17 -6.51
N ASP A 45 3.08 -14.92 -5.81
CA ASP A 45 3.40 -14.73 -4.40
C ASP A 45 4.07 -13.37 -4.11
N LYS A 46 4.97 -12.91 -5.00
CA LYS A 46 5.61 -11.59 -4.90
C LYS A 46 4.61 -10.45 -5.15
N ILE A 47 3.64 -10.67 -6.05
CA ILE A 47 2.54 -9.71 -6.28
C ILE A 47 1.67 -9.62 -5.02
N VAL A 48 1.32 -10.75 -4.41
CA VAL A 48 0.59 -10.78 -3.12
C VAL A 48 1.40 -10.06 -2.03
N LEU A 49 2.71 -10.32 -1.94
CA LEU A 49 3.58 -9.65 -0.97
C LEU A 49 3.63 -8.14 -1.15
N PHE A 50 3.65 -7.65 -2.39
CA PHE A 50 3.57 -6.22 -2.69
C PHE A 50 2.24 -5.60 -2.28
N MET A 51 1.14 -6.34 -2.47
CA MET A 51 -0.22 -5.87 -2.20
C MET A 51 -0.70 -6.12 -0.77
N ILE A 52 0.07 -6.84 0.07
CA ILE A 52 -0.38 -7.28 1.40
C ILE A 52 -0.73 -6.10 2.32
N ILE A 53 0.11 -5.06 2.39
CA ILE A 53 -0.11 -3.91 3.27
C ILE A 53 -1.33 -3.08 2.84
N PRO A 54 -1.46 -2.65 1.57
CA PRO A 54 -2.68 -2.00 1.10
C PRO A 54 -3.94 -2.85 1.29
N GLY A 55 -3.84 -4.16 1.00
CA GLY A 55 -4.94 -5.12 1.16
C GLY A 55 -5.40 -5.26 2.61
N LEU A 56 -4.45 -5.44 3.54
CA LEU A 56 -4.77 -5.51 4.97
C LEU A 56 -5.42 -4.23 5.48
N ASP A 57 -4.96 -3.06 5.05
CA ASP A 57 -5.53 -1.77 5.46
C ASP A 57 -6.96 -1.60 4.94
N LEU A 58 -7.21 -1.99 3.70
CA LEU A 58 -8.55 -1.99 3.11
C LEU A 58 -9.48 -2.96 3.85
N MET A 59 -9.06 -4.21 4.07
CA MET A 59 -9.84 -5.23 4.77
C MET A 59 -10.14 -4.82 6.20
N ARG A 60 -9.18 -4.26 6.91
CA ARG A 60 -9.37 -3.73 8.26
C ARG A 60 -10.47 -2.68 8.31
N LEU A 61 -10.41 -1.68 7.43
CA LEU A 61 -11.41 -0.62 7.41
C LEU A 61 -12.79 -1.12 7.00
N PHE A 62 -12.84 -1.99 6.01
CA PHE A 62 -14.08 -2.64 5.58
C PHE A 62 -14.75 -3.37 6.75
N THR A 63 -13.99 -4.19 7.46
CA THR A 63 -14.46 -4.95 8.61
C THR A 63 -14.93 -4.04 9.75
N VAL A 64 -14.14 -3.03 10.11
CA VAL A 64 -14.49 -2.07 11.17
C VAL A 64 -15.79 -1.33 10.85
N ARG A 65 -16.00 -0.95 9.59
CA ARG A 65 -17.24 -0.27 9.17
C ARG A 65 -18.46 -1.17 9.26
N ILE A 66 -18.34 -2.44 8.82
CA ILE A 66 -19.44 -3.42 8.94
C ILE A 66 -19.83 -3.59 10.41
N PHE A 67 -18.85 -3.83 11.30
CA PHE A 67 -19.14 -3.99 12.74
C PHE A 67 -19.70 -2.72 13.40
N ALA A 68 -19.41 -1.56 12.85
CA ALA A 68 -19.99 -0.28 13.30
C ALA A 68 -21.36 0.03 12.66
N GLY A 69 -21.93 -0.87 11.85
CA GLY A 69 -23.20 -0.64 11.15
C GLY A 69 -23.14 0.45 10.08
N LYS A 70 -21.95 0.79 9.59
CA LYS A 70 -21.72 1.83 8.58
C LYS A 70 -21.57 1.21 7.20
N ASN A 71 -21.82 2.04 6.16
CA ASN A 71 -21.55 1.61 4.79
C ASN A 71 -20.05 1.30 4.61
N PRO A 72 -19.67 0.06 4.25
CA PRO A 72 -18.27 -0.34 4.10
C PRO A 72 -17.52 0.43 2.99
N PHE A 73 -18.24 0.99 2.02
CA PHE A 73 -17.67 1.78 0.92
C PHE A 73 -17.60 3.29 1.21
N SER A 74 -18.03 3.73 2.40
CA SER A 74 -17.91 5.14 2.78
C SER A 74 -16.44 5.55 2.89
N SER A 75 -16.12 6.79 2.48
CA SER A 75 -14.80 7.35 2.68
C SER A 75 -14.58 7.69 4.17
N ASP A 76 -13.37 7.45 4.67
CA ASP A 76 -12.94 7.93 5.98
C ASP A 76 -11.44 8.27 5.98
N ARG A 77 -10.96 8.87 7.08
CA ARG A 77 -9.56 9.23 7.27
C ARG A 77 -8.85 8.32 8.28
N ASN A 78 -9.21 7.01 8.31
CA ASN A 78 -8.65 6.02 9.22
C ASN A 78 -7.67 5.04 8.54
N HIS A 79 -7.32 5.30 7.27
CA HIS A 79 -6.27 4.55 6.57
C HIS A 79 -4.93 4.67 7.28
N LEU A 80 -4.06 3.66 7.13
CA LEU A 80 -2.73 3.60 7.74
C LEU A 80 -1.95 4.92 7.58
N HIS A 81 -1.90 5.46 6.37
CA HIS A 81 -1.18 6.70 6.11
C HIS A 81 -1.76 7.91 6.85
N HIS A 82 -3.08 7.99 7.03
CA HIS A 82 -3.70 9.05 7.83
C HIS A 82 -3.40 8.90 9.32
N LEU A 83 -3.32 7.67 9.84
CA LEU A 83 -2.93 7.42 11.23
C LEU A 83 -1.47 7.80 11.47
N LEU A 84 -0.59 7.49 10.52
CA LEU A 84 0.82 7.90 10.57
C LEU A 84 0.98 9.42 10.51
N LEU A 85 0.21 10.13 9.66
CA LEU A 85 0.23 11.59 9.55
C LEU A 85 -0.16 12.31 10.85
N LYS A 86 -0.93 11.66 11.74
CA LYS A 86 -1.25 12.23 13.07
C LYS A 86 -0.03 12.28 13.99
N LYS A 87 0.96 11.41 13.79
CA LYS A 87 2.15 11.27 14.66
C LYS A 87 3.44 11.73 14.00
N PHE A 88 3.51 11.71 12.68
CA PHE A 88 4.72 11.96 11.90
C PHE A 88 4.50 13.02 10.82
N SER A 89 5.58 13.66 10.38
CA SER A 89 5.54 14.56 9.24
C SER A 89 5.18 13.80 7.93
N SER A 90 4.70 14.53 6.93
CA SER A 90 4.33 13.97 5.62
C SER A 90 5.45 13.13 5.00
N LEU A 91 6.68 13.65 4.99
CA LEU A 91 7.83 12.93 4.44
C LEU A 91 8.10 11.60 5.17
N LYS A 92 8.10 11.62 6.52
CA LYS A 92 8.31 10.41 7.32
C LYS A 92 7.19 9.38 7.08
N THR A 93 5.96 9.84 6.92
CA THR A 93 4.82 8.96 6.62
C THR A 93 4.98 8.29 5.26
N VAL A 94 5.36 9.03 4.23
CA VAL A 94 5.61 8.46 2.89
C VAL A 94 6.74 7.43 2.95
N ILE A 95 7.86 7.76 3.57
CA ILE A 95 8.99 6.84 3.70
C ILE A 95 8.57 5.58 4.46
N ALA A 96 7.86 5.71 5.58
CA ALA A 96 7.42 4.58 6.37
C ALA A 96 6.45 3.66 5.61
N THR A 97 5.45 4.23 4.91
CA THR A 97 4.51 3.45 4.12
C THR A 97 5.18 2.75 2.94
N GLN A 98 6.09 3.41 2.24
CA GLN A 98 6.85 2.80 1.15
C GLN A 98 7.80 1.71 1.66
N ALA A 99 8.48 1.93 2.79
CA ALA A 99 9.34 0.93 3.40
C ALA A 99 8.56 -0.35 3.77
N LEU A 100 7.36 -0.22 4.32
CA LEU A 100 6.50 -1.38 4.66
C LEU A 100 6.12 -2.23 3.43
N ILE A 101 6.04 -1.63 2.26
CA ILE A 101 5.68 -2.31 1.01
C ILE A 101 6.93 -2.87 0.32
N ILE A 102 7.98 -2.06 0.19
CA ILE A 102 9.15 -2.38 -0.62
C ILE A 102 10.11 -3.32 0.11
N LEU A 103 10.28 -3.18 1.44
CA LEU A 103 11.26 -3.96 2.17
C LEU A 103 10.99 -5.48 2.14
N PRO A 104 9.76 -5.97 2.36
CA PRO A 104 9.45 -7.39 2.21
C PRO A 104 9.69 -7.89 0.79
N LEU A 105 9.39 -7.08 -0.22
CA LEU A 105 9.64 -7.43 -1.62
C LEU A 105 11.13 -7.55 -1.93
N LEU A 106 11.97 -6.64 -1.44
CA LEU A 106 13.43 -6.75 -1.58
C LEU A 106 13.98 -7.97 -0.85
N LEU A 107 13.46 -8.26 0.34
CA LEU A 107 13.86 -9.46 1.10
C LEU A 107 13.48 -10.75 0.36
N SER A 108 12.37 -10.78 -0.37
CA SER A 108 11.96 -11.93 -1.17
C SER A 108 12.89 -12.23 -2.35
N CYS A 109 13.75 -11.29 -2.74
CA CYS A 109 14.79 -11.55 -3.74
C CYS A 109 16.00 -12.32 -3.15
N ILE A 110 16.14 -12.28 -1.83
CA ILE A 110 17.24 -12.95 -1.11
C ILE A 110 16.75 -14.26 -0.47
N TYR A 111 15.56 -14.22 0.11
CA TYR A 111 14.94 -15.32 0.82
C TYR A 111 13.73 -15.83 0.03
N ASN A 112 13.76 -17.10 -0.39
CA ASN A 112 12.65 -17.72 -1.13
C ASN A 112 11.43 -18.09 -0.26
N GLU A 113 11.50 -17.86 1.04
CA GLU A 113 10.46 -18.20 2.03
C GLU A 113 9.36 -17.11 2.09
N ILE A 114 8.60 -16.96 1.01
CA ILE A 114 7.61 -15.89 0.87
C ILE A 114 6.52 -15.98 1.94
N ALA A 115 6.11 -17.18 2.35
CA ALA A 115 5.11 -17.38 3.41
C ALA A 115 5.55 -16.73 4.74
N ILE A 116 6.82 -16.84 5.09
CA ILE A 116 7.39 -16.21 6.30
C ILE A 116 7.35 -14.69 6.17
N LEU A 117 7.71 -14.15 5.00
CA LEU A 117 7.68 -12.70 4.75
C LEU A 117 6.25 -12.14 4.81
N LEU A 118 5.26 -12.90 4.33
CA LEU A 118 3.83 -12.54 4.45
C LEU A 118 3.39 -12.48 5.91
N LEU A 119 3.75 -13.49 6.71
CA LEU A 119 3.45 -13.52 8.15
C LEU A 119 4.12 -12.36 8.89
N ILE A 120 5.39 -12.10 8.62
CA ILE A 120 6.11 -10.96 9.21
C ILE A 120 5.42 -9.64 8.84
N SER A 121 5.06 -9.44 7.58
CA SER A 121 4.36 -8.23 7.12
C SER A 121 3.02 -8.03 7.83
N LEU A 122 2.25 -9.10 8.02
CA LEU A 122 0.98 -9.09 8.76
C LEU A 122 1.20 -8.73 10.24
N ILE A 123 2.19 -9.31 10.89
CA ILE A 123 2.53 -9.02 12.30
C ILE A 123 2.96 -7.56 12.44
N VAL A 124 3.89 -7.09 11.59
CA VAL A 124 4.38 -5.71 11.61
C VAL A 124 3.25 -4.73 11.41
N TYR A 125 2.39 -4.96 10.40
CA TYR A 125 1.21 -4.13 10.15
C TYR A 125 0.29 -4.06 11.38
N SER A 126 -0.02 -5.22 11.98
CA SER A 126 -0.91 -5.31 13.15
C SER A 126 -0.34 -4.56 14.35
N VAL A 127 0.95 -4.72 14.64
CA VAL A 127 1.65 -4.00 15.71
C VAL A 127 1.63 -2.49 15.49
N ILE A 128 1.86 -2.05 14.26
CA ILE A 128 1.81 -0.62 13.90
C ILE A 128 0.41 -0.06 14.13
N ILE A 129 -0.63 -0.74 13.66
CA ILE A 129 -2.03 -0.28 13.85
C ILE A 129 -2.38 -0.20 15.34
N ILE A 130 -1.99 -1.18 16.15
CA ILE A 130 -2.25 -1.16 17.60
C ILE A 130 -1.56 0.03 18.26
N LYS A 131 -0.32 0.35 17.91
CA LYS A 131 0.43 1.49 18.48
C LYS A 131 -0.06 2.85 17.99
N LEU A 132 -0.72 2.92 16.83
CA LEU A 132 -1.22 4.16 16.25
C LEU A 132 -2.66 4.48 16.71
N ARG A 133 -3.38 3.50 17.21
CA ARG A 133 -4.77 3.62 17.64
C ARG A 133 -4.85 4.11 19.10
#